data_5daf80006eddac408a71f6899af1e70a
#
_entry.id   5daf80006eddac408a71f6899af1e70a
#
_cell.length_a   1.000
_cell.length_b   1.000
_cell.length_c   1.000
_cell.angle_alpha   90.00
_cell.angle_beta   90.00
_cell.angle_gamma   90.00
#
_symmetry.space_group_name_H-M   'P 1'
#
loop_
_entity.id
_entity.type
_entity.pdbx_description
1 polymer ?
#
loop_
_entity_poly.entity_id
_entity_poly.type
_entity_poly.pdbx_seq_one_letter_code
_entity_poly.pdbx_strand_id
1 'polypeptide(L)'
;MALELLRIEPHLVARAILHEPAVSAEGVGMGAAPILLDMIAAGKVSRALRLFLGALGDLDPEAPGTTEAEAKHALRNGRCFMANEYGTNMTYAPDWERARASKAVSAVFLGELSVDTPREAGTRVAAELLGCPLVMVPGAHNGLRDRPTAAAQTVRGILGF
;
A
#
# COMPACT_ATOMS: atom_id res chain seq x y z
N MET A 1 7.86 -4.94 1.41
CA MET A 1 8.27 -6.33 1.78
C MET A 1 8.11 -7.32 0.64
N ALA A 2 6.92 -7.55 0.05
CA ALA A 2 6.74 -8.57 -0.99
C ALA A 2 7.68 -8.41 -2.18
N LEU A 3 7.82 -7.20 -2.73
CA LEU A 3 8.73 -6.93 -3.84
C LEU A 3 10.20 -7.16 -3.47
N GLU A 4 10.59 -6.84 -2.23
CA GLU A 4 11.94 -7.11 -1.76
C GLU A 4 12.21 -8.61 -1.59
N LEU A 5 11.22 -9.37 -1.08
CA LEU A 5 11.33 -10.83 -1.02
C LEU A 5 11.48 -11.45 -2.41
N LEU A 6 10.72 -10.96 -3.39
CA LEU A 6 10.88 -11.37 -4.79
C LEU A 6 12.27 -11.04 -5.37
N ARG A 7 12.91 -9.97 -4.88
CA ARG A 7 14.27 -9.60 -5.27
C ARG A 7 15.33 -10.54 -4.69
N ILE A 8 15.23 -10.87 -3.40
CA ILE A 8 16.27 -11.65 -2.69
C ILE A 8 16.04 -13.17 -2.76
N GLU A 9 14.79 -13.62 -2.59
CA GLU A 9 14.43 -15.03 -2.48
C GLU A 9 13.14 -15.35 -3.26
N PRO A 10 13.14 -15.18 -4.59
CA PRO A 10 11.91 -15.34 -5.40
C PRO A 10 11.30 -16.74 -5.28
N HIS A 11 12.08 -17.77 -5.01
CA HIS A 11 11.61 -19.14 -4.88
C HIS A 11 10.72 -19.39 -3.64
N LEU A 12 10.75 -18.48 -2.66
CA LEU A 12 9.88 -18.54 -1.49
C LEU A 12 8.47 -18.00 -1.76
N VAL A 13 8.25 -17.35 -2.91
CA VAL A 13 6.97 -16.74 -3.25
C VAL A 13 6.36 -17.48 -4.43
N ALA A 14 5.42 -18.37 -4.15
CA ALA A 14 4.69 -19.07 -5.20
C ALA A 14 3.77 -18.11 -5.98
N ARG A 15 3.01 -17.28 -5.27
CA ARG A 15 2.13 -16.24 -5.84
C ARG A 15 2.01 -15.04 -4.91
N ALA A 16 1.85 -13.86 -5.48
CA ALA A 16 1.62 -12.61 -4.76
C ALA A 16 0.51 -11.79 -5.42
N ILE A 17 -0.26 -11.10 -4.61
CA ILE A 17 -1.15 -10.02 -5.01
C ILE A 17 -0.70 -8.79 -4.24
N LEU A 18 -0.52 -7.68 -4.92
CA LEU A 18 -0.13 -6.41 -4.30
C LEU A 18 -1.33 -5.48 -4.26
N HIS A 19 -1.68 -4.97 -3.09
CA HIS A 19 -2.75 -3.99 -2.94
C HIS A 19 -2.16 -2.61 -2.70
N GLU A 20 -2.39 -1.71 -3.64
CA GLU A 20 -1.94 -0.31 -3.61
C GLU A 20 -0.50 -0.16 -3.06
N PRO A 21 0.48 -0.80 -3.69
CA PRO A 21 1.83 -0.79 -3.17
C PRO A 21 2.36 0.65 -3.10
N ALA A 22 2.81 1.04 -1.90
CA ALA A 22 3.44 2.33 -1.68
C ALA A 22 4.87 2.28 -2.26
N VAL A 23 4.99 2.49 -3.56
CA VAL A 23 6.28 2.47 -4.25
C VAL A 23 6.43 3.73 -5.08
N SER A 24 7.65 4.27 -5.08
CA SER A 24 8.03 5.34 -5.99
C SER A 24 8.46 4.70 -7.32
N ALA A 25 7.83 5.10 -8.40
CA ALA A 25 8.30 4.82 -9.74
C ALA A 25 8.53 6.17 -10.43
N GLU A 26 9.78 6.54 -10.67
CA GLU A 26 10.17 7.77 -11.38
C GLU A 26 9.49 9.05 -10.84
N GLY A 27 9.34 9.16 -9.52
CA GLY A 27 8.67 10.30 -8.87
C GLY A 27 7.14 10.22 -8.82
N VAL A 28 6.53 9.20 -9.39
CA VAL A 28 5.09 8.96 -9.29
C VAL A 28 4.78 8.31 -7.93
N GLY A 29 3.77 8.80 -7.24
CA GLY A 29 3.32 8.23 -5.97
C GLY A 29 3.97 8.82 -4.70
N MET A 30 4.95 9.72 -4.84
CA MET A 30 5.60 10.35 -3.66
C MET A 30 4.69 11.36 -2.93
N GLY A 31 3.76 12.00 -3.63
CA GLY A 31 2.77 12.92 -3.05
C GLY A 31 3.37 13.87 -2.01
N ALA A 32 2.83 13.86 -0.80
CA ALA A 32 3.30 14.66 0.32
C ALA A 32 4.52 14.07 1.06
N ALA A 33 5.12 12.98 0.58
CA ALA A 33 6.21 12.29 1.28
C ALA A 33 7.41 13.19 1.63
N PRO A 34 7.92 14.08 0.76
CA PRO A 34 9.02 14.97 1.12
C PRO A 34 8.68 15.85 2.33
N ILE A 35 7.49 16.44 2.35
CA ILE A 35 7.01 17.30 3.45
C ILE A 35 6.94 16.50 4.76
N LEU A 36 6.44 15.28 4.69
CA LEU A 36 6.35 14.41 5.87
C LEU A 36 7.71 13.97 6.38
N LEU A 37 8.67 13.69 5.49
CA LEU A 37 10.04 13.36 5.84
C LEU A 37 10.74 14.53 6.54
N ASP A 38 10.59 15.76 6.02
CA ASP A 38 11.12 16.97 6.68
C ASP A 38 10.54 17.16 8.06
N MET A 39 9.24 16.92 8.24
CA MET A 39 8.58 17.01 9.54
C MET A 39 9.10 15.95 10.52
N ILE A 40 9.32 14.72 10.06
CA ILE A 40 9.89 13.64 10.87
C ILE A 40 11.32 14.01 11.30
N ALA A 41 12.15 14.47 10.38
CA ALA A 41 13.51 14.91 10.65
C ALA A 41 13.56 16.08 11.67
N ALA A 42 12.55 16.97 11.65
CA ALA A 42 12.38 18.04 12.61
C ALA A 42 11.74 17.59 13.96
N GLY A 43 11.58 16.28 14.20
CA GLY A 43 10.98 15.71 15.42
C GLY A 43 9.46 15.88 15.53
N LYS A 44 8.78 16.36 14.49
CA LYS A 44 7.34 16.64 14.47
C LYS A 44 6.50 15.40 14.10
N VAL A 45 6.89 14.21 14.58
CA VAL A 45 6.32 12.91 14.21
C VAL A 45 4.79 12.87 14.36
N SER A 46 4.24 13.36 15.47
CA SER A 46 2.78 13.34 15.68
C SER A 46 2.01 14.23 14.70
N ARG A 47 2.63 15.32 14.22
CA ARG A 47 2.02 16.18 13.21
C ARG A 47 2.09 15.53 11.82
N ALA A 48 3.23 14.94 11.49
CA ALA A 48 3.40 14.18 10.26
C ALA A 48 2.39 13.03 10.18
N LEU A 49 2.20 12.28 11.29
CA LEU A 49 1.19 11.21 11.35
C LEU A 49 -0.24 11.73 11.09
N ARG A 50 -0.63 12.85 11.69
CA ARG A 50 -1.98 13.41 11.44
C ARG A 50 -2.18 13.81 9.98
N LEU A 51 -1.18 14.42 9.35
CA LEU A 51 -1.26 14.75 7.92
C LEU A 51 -1.28 13.49 7.05
N PHE A 52 -0.48 12.51 7.38
CA PHE A 52 -0.45 11.22 6.69
C PHE A 52 -1.81 10.54 6.76
N LEU A 53 -2.41 10.41 7.95
CA LEU A 53 -3.74 9.81 8.11
C LEU A 53 -4.82 10.60 7.39
N GLY A 54 -4.75 11.94 7.40
CA GLY A 54 -5.67 12.78 6.64
C GLY A 54 -5.55 12.62 5.12
N ALA A 55 -4.32 12.44 4.62
CA ALA A 55 -4.07 12.21 3.20
C ALA A 55 -4.39 10.77 2.77
N LEU A 56 -4.39 9.83 3.70
CA LEU A 56 -4.80 8.45 3.42
C LEU A 56 -6.28 8.37 3.05
N GLY A 57 -7.08 9.33 3.50
CA GLY A 57 -8.47 9.48 3.07
C GLY A 57 -9.25 8.16 3.04
N ASP A 58 -9.11 7.33 4.09
CA ASP A 58 -9.91 6.10 4.20
C ASP A 58 -11.36 6.49 4.48
N LEU A 59 -11.99 6.96 3.43
CA LEU A 59 -13.36 7.43 3.41
C LEU A 59 -14.30 6.34 2.90
N ASP A 60 -14.05 5.10 3.31
CA ASP A 60 -15.08 4.09 3.09
C ASP A 60 -16.20 4.31 4.13
N PRO A 61 -17.36 4.87 3.75
CA PRO A 61 -18.45 5.15 4.66
C PRO A 61 -19.06 3.87 5.26
N GLU A 62 -18.77 2.72 4.67
CA GLU A 62 -19.24 1.42 5.12
C GLU A 62 -18.15 0.63 5.86
N ALA A 63 -17.00 1.26 6.12
CA ALA A 63 -15.97 0.62 6.91
C ALA A 63 -16.45 0.34 8.34
N PRO A 64 -16.06 -0.79 8.95
CA PRO A 64 -16.39 -1.06 10.34
C PRO A 64 -15.89 0.05 11.26
N GLY A 65 -16.71 0.47 12.20
CA GLY A 65 -16.32 1.46 13.21
C GLY A 65 -15.10 0.97 13.99
N THR A 66 -14.23 1.91 14.35
CA THR A 66 -13.03 1.62 15.16
C THR A 66 -13.34 1.86 16.64
N THR A 67 -13.08 0.89 17.49
CA THR A 67 -13.18 1.04 18.93
C THR A 67 -12.13 2.01 19.47
N GLU A 68 -12.35 2.61 20.65
CA GLU A 68 -11.36 3.50 21.29
C GLU A 68 -10.02 2.81 21.52
N ALA A 69 -10.04 1.54 21.92
CA ALA A 69 -8.83 0.74 22.13
C ALA A 69 -8.03 0.55 20.83
N GLU A 70 -8.70 0.23 19.73
CA GLU A 70 -8.10 0.11 18.40
C GLU A 70 -7.54 1.44 17.91
N ALA A 71 -8.26 2.54 18.08
CA ALA A 71 -7.80 3.87 17.71
C ALA A 71 -6.53 4.26 18.48
N LYS A 72 -6.48 3.99 19.80
CA LYS A 72 -5.31 4.23 20.64
C LYS A 72 -4.12 3.38 20.22
N HIS A 73 -4.36 2.11 19.87
CA HIS A 73 -3.35 1.19 19.37
C HIS A 73 -2.81 1.66 18.01
N ALA A 74 -3.68 2.03 17.09
CA ALA A 74 -3.32 2.52 15.77
C ALA A 74 -2.48 3.80 15.83
N LEU A 75 -2.83 4.74 16.72
CA LEU A 75 -2.04 5.96 16.91
C LEU A 75 -0.63 5.68 17.45
N ARG A 76 -0.49 4.74 18.37
CA ARG A 76 0.82 4.31 18.89
C ARG A 76 1.66 3.68 17.81
N ASN A 77 1.07 2.73 17.05
CA ASN A 77 1.75 2.06 15.95
C ASN A 77 2.08 3.03 14.82
N GLY A 78 1.18 3.94 14.50
CA GLY A 78 1.41 4.98 13.50
C GLY A 78 2.60 5.90 13.85
N ARG A 79 2.79 6.25 15.12
CA ARG A 79 3.98 7.00 15.56
C ARG A 79 5.27 6.20 15.37
N CYS A 80 5.24 4.90 15.72
CA CYS A 80 6.38 4.01 15.51
C CYS A 80 6.71 3.89 14.01
N PHE A 81 5.71 3.64 13.19
CA PHE A 81 5.84 3.59 11.74
C PHE A 81 6.45 4.87 11.16
N MET A 82 5.89 6.04 11.51
CA MET A 82 6.41 7.32 11.01
C MET A 82 7.85 7.58 11.43
N ALA A 83 8.22 7.22 12.67
CA ALA A 83 9.56 7.49 13.19
C ALA A 83 10.63 6.56 12.61
N ASN A 84 10.29 5.30 12.29
CA ASN A 84 11.29 4.25 12.02
C ASN A 84 11.18 3.62 10.63
N GLU A 85 10.01 3.66 9.99
CA GLU A 85 9.75 2.88 8.78
C GLU A 85 9.33 3.74 7.58
N TYR A 86 8.64 4.87 7.82
CA TYR A 86 8.08 5.70 6.76
C TYR A 86 9.13 6.14 5.74
N GLY A 87 10.29 6.63 6.22
CA GLY A 87 11.38 7.06 5.35
C GLY A 87 11.86 5.95 4.42
N THR A 88 12.14 4.79 4.97
CA THR A 88 12.58 3.62 4.21
C THR A 88 11.53 3.18 3.18
N ASN A 89 10.26 3.17 3.57
CA ASN A 89 9.18 2.78 2.66
C ASN A 89 9.01 3.78 1.50
N MET A 90 9.14 5.07 1.76
CA MET A 90 8.96 6.11 0.74
C MET A 90 10.16 6.27 -0.20
N THR A 91 11.34 5.85 0.22
CA THR A 91 12.55 5.88 -0.61
C THR A 91 12.90 4.54 -1.24
N TYR A 92 12.12 3.50 -0.94
CA TYR A 92 12.35 2.18 -1.50
C TYR A 92 12.09 2.15 -3.00
N ALA A 93 13.08 1.75 -3.76
CA ALA A 93 13.01 1.53 -5.20
C ALA A 93 13.02 0.02 -5.49
N PRO A 94 11.89 -0.56 -5.89
CA PRO A 94 11.83 -1.97 -6.24
C PRO A 94 12.69 -2.30 -7.47
N ASP A 95 13.26 -3.48 -7.50
CA ASP A 95 13.78 -4.08 -8.71
C ASP A 95 12.62 -4.66 -9.54
N TRP A 96 12.03 -3.79 -10.36
CA TRP A 96 10.85 -4.11 -11.15
C TRP A 96 11.10 -5.22 -12.17
N GLU A 97 12.27 -5.21 -12.78
CA GLU A 97 12.65 -6.20 -13.79
C GLU A 97 12.71 -7.60 -13.16
N ARG A 98 13.37 -7.73 -12.03
CA ARG A 98 13.48 -9.00 -11.31
C ARG A 98 12.14 -9.46 -10.75
N ALA A 99 11.32 -8.54 -10.20
CA ALA A 99 9.98 -8.85 -9.73
C ALA A 99 9.10 -9.35 -10.88
N ARG A 100 9.13 -8.70 -12.04
CA ARG A 100 8.42 -9.13 -13.27
C ARG A 100 8.91 -10.49 -13.77
N ALA A 101 10.22 -10.70 -13.82
CA ALA A 101 10.82 -11.95 -14.29
C ALA A 101 10.44 -13.15 -13.41
N SER A 102 10.18 -12.94 -12.12
CA SER A 102 9.74 -14.01 -11.20
C SER A 102 8.39 -14.60 -11.59
N LYS A 103 7.53 -13.84 -12.29
CA LYS A 103 6.13 -14.20 -12.63
C LYS A 103 5.25 -14.55 -11.41
N ALA A 104 5.72 -14.24 -10.22
CA ALA A 104 4.99 -14.55 -8.99
C ALA A 104 3.84 -13.57 -8.71
N VAL A 105 3.93 -12.31 -9.21
CA VAL A 105 2.84 -11.34 -9.00
C VAL A 105 1.71 -11.64 -9.97
N SER A 106 0.58 -12.09 -9.41
CA SER A 106 -0.61 -12.48 -10.17
C SER A 106 -1.51 -11.29 -10.51
N ALA A 107 -1.54 -10.25 -9.66
CA ALA A 107 -2.31 -9.03 -9.88
C ALA A 107 -1.84 -7.90 -8.96
N VAL A 108 -2.17 -6.66 -9.37
CA VAL A 108 -2.13 -5.48 -8.50
C VAL A 108 -3.57 -5.02 -8.26
N PHE A 109 -3.93 -4.78 -7.01
CA PHE A 109 -5.25 -4.31 -6.62
C PHE A 109 -5.29 -2.80 -6.44
N LEU A 110 -6.37 -2.19 -6.93
CA LEU A 110 -6.73 -0.79 -6.68
C LEU A 110 -8.14 -0.77 -6.06
N GLY A 111 -8.28 -0.12 -4.91
CA GLY A 111 -9.58 0.10 -4.30
C GLY A 111 -10.46 1.00 -5.15
N GLU A 112 -11.76 0.68 -5.28
CA GLU A 112 -12.72 1.49 -6.05
C GLU A 112 -12.80 2.93 -5.52
N LEU A 113 -12.65 3.11 -4.20
CA LEU A 113 -12.64 4.43 -3.55
C LEU A 113 -11.27 5.11 -3.54
N SER A 114 -10.25 4.46 -4.11
CA SER A 114 -8.91 5.05 -4.30
C SER A 114 -8.72 5.66 -5.70
N VAL A 115 -9.71 5.56 -6.57
CA VAL A 115 -9.73 6.25 -7.86
C VAL A 115 -9.72 7.77 -7.62
N ASP A 116 -9.03 8.52 -8.47
CA ASP A 116 -8.82 9.96 -8.37
C ASP A 116 -8.03 10.40 -7.12
N THR A 117 -7.36 9.47 -6.46
CA THR A 117 -6.43 9.76 -5.36
C THR A 117 -4.96 9.63 -5.81
N PRO A 118 -4.00 10.18 -5.06
CA PRO A 118 -2.57 10.02 -5.39
C PRO A 118 -2.09 8.56 -5.47
N ARG A 119 -2.82 7.61 -4.88
CA ARG A 119 -2.48 6.18 -4.91
C ARG A 119 -2.75 5.53 -6.25
N GLU A 120 -3.78 5.98 -6.96
CA GLU A 120 -4.16 5.39 -8.24
C GLU A 120 -2.98 5.39 -9.21
N ALA A 121 -2.34 6.55 -9.40
CA ALA A 121 -1.24 6.68 -10.35
C ALA A 121 -0.10 5.70 -10.06
N GLY A 122 0.37 5.64 -8.80
CA GLY A 122 1.42 4.72 -8.39
C GLY A 122 1.03 3.24 -8.54
N THR A 123 -0.22 2.91 -8.24
CA THR A 123 -0.74 1.54 -8.36
C THR A 123 -0.81 1.09 -9.82
N ARG A 124 -1.26 1.96 -10.73
CA ARG A 124 -1.28 1.69 -12.18
C ARG A 124 0.12 1.47 -12.73
N VAL A 125 1.05 2.37 -12.39
CA VAL A 125 2.45 2.23 -12.80
C VAL A 125 3.06 0.93 -12.27
N ALA A 126 2.77 0.54 -11.04
CA ALA A 126 3.25 -0.73 -10.50
C ALA A 126 2.72 -1.94 -11.30
N ALA A 127 1.44 -1.94 -11.69
CA ALA A 127 0.87 -3.01 -12.52
C ALA A 127 1.53 -3.09 -13.91
N GLU A 128 1.77 -1.95 -14.55
CA GLU A 128 2.45 -1.85 -15.84
C GLU A 128 3.89 -2.38 -15.76
N LEU A 129 4.67 -1.92 -14.78
CA LEU A 129 6.05 -2.33 -14.59
C LEU A 129 6.18 -3.84 -14.28
N LEU A 130 5.23 -4.39 -13.52
CA LEU A 130 5.17 -5.80 -13.21
C LEU A 130 4.62 -6.65 -14.38
N GLY A 131 3.93 -6.02 -15.34
CA GLY A 131 3.31 -6.71 -16.47
C GLY A 131 2.18 -7.65 -16.05
N CYS A 132 1.42 -7.28 -15.02
CA CYS A 132 0.32 -8.06 -14.48
C CYS A 132 -1.00 -7.26 -14.47
N PRO A 133 -2.17 -7.93 -14.37
CA PRO A 133 -3.46 -7.25 -14.35
C PRO A 133 -3.61 -6.26 -13.19
N LEU A 134 -4.20 -5.10 -13.48
CA LEU A 134 -4.78 -4.22 -12.47
C LEU A 134 -6.23 -4.66 -12.23
N VAL A 135 -6.57 -4.94 -10.99
CA VAL A 135 -7.91 -5.42 -10.61
C VAL A 135 -8.52 -4.45 -9.60
N MET A 136 -9.72 -3.97 -9.93
CA MET A 136 -10.51 -3.15 -9.02
C MET A 136 -11.08 -4.02 -7.90
N VAL A 137 -11.00 -3.51 -6.66
CA VAL A 137 -11.52 -4.21 -5.48
C VAL A 137 -12.40 -3.27 -4.64
N PRO A 138 -13.44 -3.78 -3.97
CA PRO A 138 -14.30 -2.96 -3.14
C PRO A 138 -13.54 -2.26 -2.00
N GLY A 139 -13.91 -1.02 -1.72
CA GLY A 139 -13.33 -0.22 -0.64
C GLY A 139 -12.18 0.67 -1.08
N ALA A 140 -11.46 1.22 -0.10
CA ALA A 140 -10.31 2.09 -0.28
C ALA A 140 -9.01 1.34 0.04
N HIS A 141 -7.96 2.05 0.45
CA HIS A 141 -6.66 1.48 0.81
C HIS A 141 -6.72 0.37 1.88
N ASN A 142 -7.64 0.49 2.82
CA ASN A 142 -7.89 -0.54 3.82
C ASN A 142 -8.97 -1.56 3.40
N GLY A 143 -9.40 -1.57 2.14
CA GLY A 143 -10.48 -2.40 1.63
C GLY A 143 -10.33 -3.89 1.92
N LEU A 144 -9.12 -4.43 1.94
CA LEU A 144 -8.86 -5.82 2.31
C LEU A 144 -9.24 -6.13 3.77
N ARG A 145 -9.10 -5.14 4.67
CA ARG A 145 -9.49 -5.24 6.09
C ARG A 145 -10.97 -4.94 6.27
N ASP A 146 -11.46 -3.90 5.62
CA ASP A 146 -12.77 -3.34 5.86
C ASP A 146 -13.88 -4.15 5.15
N ARG A 147 -13.52 -4.84 4.06
CA ARG A 147 -14.41 -5.68 3.24
C ARG A 147 -13.85 -7.08 3.01
N PRO A 148 -13.55 -7.85 4.07
CA PRO A 148 -12.77 -9.09 3.99
C PRO A 148 -13.43 -10.17 3.12
N THR A 149 -14.76 -10.26 3.12
CA THR A 149 -15.48 -11.25 2.31
C THR A 149 -15.31 -10.99 0.82
N ALA A 150 -15.52 -9.74 0.38
CA ALA A 150 -15.36 -9.37 -1.03
C ALA A 150 -13.90 -9.50 -1.47
N ALA A 151 -12.96 -9.06 -0.63
CA ALA A 151 -11.52 -9.22 -0.86
C ALA A 151 -11.15 -10.69 -1.03
N ALA A 152 -11.63 -11.58 -0.15
CA ALA A 152 -11.37 -13.01 -0.22
C ALA A 152 -11.92 -13.65 -1.50
N GLN A 153 -13.11 -13.26 -1.95
CA GLN A 153 -13.70 -13.73 -3.20
C GLN A 153 -12.83 -13.35 -4.41
N THR A 154 -12.38 -12.10 -4.47
CA THR A 154 -11.49 -11.62 -5.54
C THR A 154 -10.15 -12.36 -5.54
N VAL A 155 -9.54 -12.52 -4.36
CA VAL A 155 -8.28 -13.27 -4.19
C VAL A 155 -8.43 -14.71 -4.67
N ARG A 156 -9.50 -15.41 -4.26
CA ARG A 156 -9.75 -16.78 -4.68
C ARG A 156 -9.93 -16.91 -6.20
N GLY A 157 -10.67 -15.98 -6.81
CA GLY A 157 -10.87 -15.96 -8.26
C GLY A 157 -9.55 -15.82 -9.03
N ILE A 158 -8.61 -15.02 -8.53
CA ILE A 158 -7.29 -14.82 -9.17
C ILE A 158 -6.36 -16.00 -8.91
N LEU A 159 -6.35 -16.54 -7.71
CA LEU A 159 -5.44 -17.61 -7.33
C LEU A 159 -5.96 -19.01 -7.68
N GLY A 160 -7.24 -19.15 -8.01
CA GLY A 160 -7.83 -20.39 -8.52
C GLY A 160 -8.11 -21.43 -7.44
N PHE A 161 -8.64 -21.02 -6.26
CA PHE A 161 -9.15 -21.94 -5.23
C PHE A 161 -10.55 -21.58 -4.75
#